data_f50ee623b2dae26f59f264c7eb01e2c5
#
_entry.id   f50ee623b2dae26f59f264c7eb01e2c5
#
_cell.length_a   1.000
_cell.length_b   1.000
_cell.length_c   1.000
_cell.angle_alpha   90.00
_cell.angle_beta   90.00
_cell.angle_gamma   90.00
#
_symmetry.space_group_name_H-M   'P 1'
#
loop_
_entity.id
_entity.type
_entity.pdbx_description
1 polymer ?
#
loop_
_entity_poly.entity_id
_entity_poly.type
_entity_poly.pdbx_seq_one_letter_code
_entity_poly.pdbx_strand_id
1 'polypeptide(L)'
;VGTREFNNFPVGYATAKEFRFYENYAVKSKEIESWSVSTDSAKKQYQVGDKLDLRGIEAVISYTDGSTALIPASALERSVDVFTSTQTKEVTLRYAGLTASYPVTVTANDRVATEIVQVTAAQKKYYAGDTVDPADLQVLVTDGKEQWYLMPAEFAISGTLAEGTTNLTVQHNSLSKPFSVTAEKAVTSLKLEQGANVKTQYFLGDALDLTDLTVKQVRADGTEQPLTADEYTISVIDGASVGGIETLSKTAGSKKLRFALKDKPTIYTELDITVLQYITSGPFRFEAVEGTTQCVLSSYDPTLGTGSSLVELPETVTVGGVTYTVTGIASNAFAGAGGSVDSVSLPKTVTSIRKDAFTACTNLKNVYMTGYSSLDGLTVEAGAFPTVSGGLVYLAAELIGTANSPIPGYTVAGLEAQVQ
;
A
#
# COMPACT_ATOMS: atom_id res chain seq x y z
N VAL A 1 -6.83 -17.79 -28.93
CA VAL A 1 -5.63 -18.53 -29.34
C VAL A 1 -4.57 -18.23 -28.31
N GLY A 2 -4.42 -19.11 -27.33
CA GLY A 2 -3.39 -18.96 -26.31
C GLY A 2 -2.08 -19.56 -26.81
N THR A 3 -1.03 -18.79 -26.84
CA THR A 3 0.34 -19.31 -26.95
C THR A 3 0.65 -20.10 -25.69
N ARG A 4 0.81 -21.41 -25.76
CA ARG A 4 1.38 -22.21 -24.69
C ARG A 4 2.85 -22.42 -24.95
N GLU A 5 3.69 -21.99 -24.03
CA GLU A 5 5.08 -22.44 -23.98
C GLU A 5 5.12 -23.90 -23.53
N PHE A 6 5.67 -24.74 -24.39
CA PHE A 6 5.94 -26.13 -24.06
C PHE A 6 7.33 -26.24 -23.44
N ASN A 7 7.42 -26.11 -22.13
CA ASN A 7 8.68 -26.06 -21.38
C ASN A 7 9.32 -27.43 -21.11
N ASN A 8 8.83 -28.53 -21.71
CA ASN A 8 9.34 -29.90 -21.45
C ASN A 8 9.52 -30.75 -22.69
N PHE A 9 10.17 -30.22 -23.73
CA PHE A 9 10.72 -31.09 -24.74
C PHE A 9 12.11 -31.57 -24.33
N PRO A 10 12.41 -32.89 -24.43
CA PRO A 10 13.77 -33.39 -24.20
C PRO A 10 14.76 -32.68 -25.12
N VAL A 11 15.90 -32.31 -24.58
CA VAL A 11 17.01 -31.73 -25.32
C VAL A 11 17.39 -32.75 -26.41
N GLY A 12 17.14 -32.42 -27.69
CA GLY A 12 17.40 -33.33 -28.84
C GLY A 12 16.41 -33.19 -29.99
N TYR A 13 15.28 -32.52 -29.80
CA TYR A 13 14.29 -32.29 -30.86
C TYR A 13 14.44 -30.93 -31.59
N ALA A 14 15.59 -30.30 -31.48
CA ALA A 14 15.86 -28.98 -32.09
C ALA A 14 15.87 -28.98 -33.63
N THR A 15 15.62 -30.12 -34.29
CA THR A 15 15.63 -30.26 -35.77
C THR A 15 14.27 -30.56 -36.39
N ALA A 16 13.18 -30.48 -35.60
CA ALA A 16 11.85 -30.65 -36.17
C ALA A 16 11.53 -29.49 -37.13
N LYS A 17 11.45 -29.80 -38.42
CA LYS A 17 11.23 -28.78 -39.47
C LYS A 17 9.79 -28.28 -39.59
N GLU A 18 8.81 -28.89 -38.95
CA GLU A 18 7.41 -28.55 -39.13
C GLU A 18 6.58 -28.98 -37.91
N PHE A 19 5.85 -28.02 -37.28
CA PHE A 19 4.83 -28.31 -36.29
C PHE A 19 3.46 -28.02 -36.91
N ARG A 20 2.60 -29.04 -37.01
CA ARG A 20 1.21 -28.88 -37.42
C ARG A 20 0.33 -28.76 -36.18
N PHE A 21 -0.30 -27.60 -36.00
CA PHE A 21 -1.33 -27.42 -35.01
C PHE A 21 -2.68 -27.84 -35.61
N TYR A 22 -3.32 -28.81 -35.01
CA TYR A 22 -4.69 -29.16 -35.35
C TYR A 22 -5.64 -28.25 -34.54
N GLU A 23 -6.48 -27.47 -35.21
CA GLU A 23 -7.35 -26.44 -34.63
C GLU A 23 -8.39 -26.93 -33.60
N ASN A 24 -8.54 -28.23 -33.40
CA ASN A 24 -9.59 -28.83 -32.57
C ASN A 24 -9.07 -29.70 -31.42
N TYR A 25 -7.83 -29.54 -30.97
CA TYR A 25 -7.39 -30.20 -29.74
C TYR A 25 -7.74 -29.32 -28.55
N ALA A 26 -8.96 -29.46 -28.02
CA ALA A 26 -9.26 -29.04 -26.67
C ALA A 26 -8.46 -29.95 -25.73
N VAL A 27 -7.29 -29.50 -25.28
CA VAL A 27 -6.61 -30.11 -24.14
C VAL A 27 -7.54 -29.83 -22.95
N LYS A 28 -8.36 -30.81 -22.57
CA LYS A 28 -9.06 -30.75 -21.27
C LYS A 28 -7.95 -30.62 -20.23
N SER A 29 -7.93 -29.48 -19.54
CA SER A 29 -7.10 -29.36 -18.36
C SER A 29 -7.55 -30.46 -17.41
N LYS A 30 -6.64 -31.34 -17.01
CA LYS A 30 -6.94 -32.35 -16.00
C LYS A 30 -7.23 -31.61 -14.69
N GLU A 31 -8.45 -31.74 -14.19
CA GLU A 31 -8.81 -31.23 -12.88
C GLU A 31 -8.48 -32.27 -11.82
N ILE A 32 -7.92 -31.80 -10.70
CA ILE A 32 -7.62 -32.66 -9.56
C ILE A 32 -8.94 -32.98 -8.88
N GLU A 33 -9.28 -34.27 -8.80
CA GLU A 33 -10.45 -34.77 -8.10
C GLU A 33 -10.15 -35.00 -6.60
N SER A 34 -9.03 -35.66 -6.33
CA SER A 34 -8.61 -36.00 -4.97
C SER A 34 -7.12 -36.27 -4.89
N TRP A 35 -6.61 -36.40 -3.69
CA TRP A 35 -5.27 -36.95 -3.47
C TRP A 35 -5.25 -37.88 -2.25
N SER A 36 -4.28 -38.77 -2.23
CA SER A 36 -3.98 -39.62 -1.08
C SER A 36 -2.50 -39.48 -0.71
N VAL A 37 -2.23 -39.45 0.59
CA VAL A 37 -0.86 -39.44 1.11
C VAL A 37 -0.69 -40.59 2.08
N SER A 38 0.18 -41.55 1.72
CA SER A 38 0.61 -42.58 2.65
C SER A 38 1.84 -42.10 3.41
N THR A 39 1.81 -42.26 4.73
CA THR A 39 2.89 -41.97 5.66
C THR A 39 3.27 -43.19 6.51
N ASP A 40 2.87 -44.39 6.08
CA ASP A 40 3.08 -45.62 6.86
C ASP A 40 4.55 -45.94 7.05
N SER A 41 5.35 -45.70 6.04
CA SER A 41 6.82 -45.89 6.06
C SER A 41 7.60 -44.61 6.42
N ALA A 42 6.94 -43.50 6.73
CA ALA A 42 7.61 -42.26 7.08
C ALA A 42 8.24 -42.32 8.48
N LYS A 43 9.37 -41.65 8.64
CA LYS A 43 9.99 -41.43 9.96
C LYS A 43 9.03 -40.60 10.84
N LYS A 44 8.75 -41.11 12.05
CA LYS A 44 7.81 -40.45 13.01
C LYS A 44 8.48 -40.04 14.33
N GLN A 45 9.74 -40.45 14.54
CA GLN A 45 10.52 -40.12 15.74
C GLN A 45 11.71 -39.24 15.34
N TYR A 46 11.79 -38.08 15.95
CA TYR A 46 12.81 -37.06 15.72
C TYR A 46 13.40 -36.57 17.04
N GLN A 47 14.57 -35.96 16.97
CA GLN A 47 15.14 -35.15 18.04
C GLN A 47 15.15 -33.67 17.61
N VAL A 48 15.24 -32.77 18.59
CA VAL A 48 15.43 -31.34 18.30
C VAL A 48 16.69 -31.18 17.45
N GLY A 49 16.60 -30.37 16.40
CA GLY A 49 17.64 -30.17 15.39
C GLY A 49 17.55 -31.10 14.18
N ASP A 50 16.76 -32.16 14.24
CA ASP A 50 16.57 -33.02 13.05
C ASP A 50 15.83 -32.29 11.95
N LYS A 51 16.26 -32.57 10.72
CA LYS A 51 15.52 -32.20 9.51
C LYS A 51 14.39 -33.20 9.24
N LEU A 52 13.26 -32.71 8.77
CA LEU A 52 12.16 -33.57 8.33
C LEU A 52 12.64 -34.50 7.20
N ASP A 53 12.49 -35.81 7.41
CA ASP A 53 12.79 -36.84 6.43
C ASP A 53 11.53 -37.15 5.59
N LEU A 54 11.60 -36.87 4.29
CA LEU A 54 10.51 -37.11 3.36
C LEU A 54 10.49 -38.53 2.79
N ARG A 55 11.47 -39.37 3.12
CA ARG A 55 11.50 -40.76 2.69
C ARG A 55 10.33 -41.55 3.32
N GLY A 56 9.72 -42.42 2.54
CA GLY A 56 8.57 -43.19 2.95
C GLY A 56 7.24 -42.42 2.97
N ILE A 57 7.21 -41.20 2.42
CA ILE A 57 6.00 -40.44 2.13
C ILE A 57 5.66 -40.66 0.65
N GLU A 58 4.47 -41.17 0.38
CA GLU A 58 3.96 -41.37 -0.98
C GLU A 58 2.68 -40.56 -1.18
N ALA A 59 2.71 -39.65 -2.15
CA ALA A 59 1.56 -38.80 -2.51
C ALA A 59 1.07 -39.12 -3.93
N VAL A 60 -0.21 -39.39 -4.08
CA VAL A 60 -0.85 -39.72 -5.36
C VAL A 60 -2.01 -38.77 -5.58
N ILE A 61 -2.05 -38.14 -6.74
CA ILE A 61 -3.20 -37.35 -7.20
C ILE A 61 -4.06 -38.21 -8.12
N SER A 62 -5.38 -38.13 -7.95
CA SER A 62 -6.38 -38.65 -8.85
C SER A 62 -7.04 -37.48 -9.59
N TYR A 63 -7.19 -37.64 -10.91
CA TYR A 63 -7.83 -36.65 -11.76
C TYR A 63 -9.24 -37.07 -12.15
N THR A 64 -10.08 -36.12 -12.49
CA THR A 64 -11.47 -36.33 -12.93
C THR A 64 -11.62 -37.21 -14.17
N ASP A 65 -10.52 -37.45 -14.92
CA ASP A 65 -10.49 -38.38 -16.05
C ASP A 65 -10.16 -39.82 -15.64
N GLY A 66 -10.05 -40.09 -14.33
CA GLY A 66 -9.70 -41.39 -13.75
C GLY A 66 -8.20 -41.71 -13.77
N SER A 67 -7.36 -40.85 -14.31
CA SER A 67 -5.90 -41.06 -14.29
C SER A 67 -5.31 -40.63 -12.95
N THR A 68 -4.13 -41.20 -12.63
CA THR A 68 -3.39 -40.87 -11.40
C THR A 68 -1.97 -40.40 -11.72
N ALA A 69 -1.38 -39.65 -10.81
CA ALA A 69 0.00 -39.24 -10.85
C ALA A 69 0.67 -39.30 -9.48
N LEU A 70 1.88 -39.84 -9.42
CA LEU A 70 2.74 -39.73 -8.23
C LEU A 70 3.34 -38.34 -8.13
N ILE A 71 3.23 -37.76 -6.95
CA ILE A 71 3.86 -36.49 -6.62
C ILE A 71 5.15 -36.75 -5.88
N PRO A 72 6.30 -36.31 -6.38
CA PRO A 72 7.55 -36.50 -5.68
C PRO A 72 7.50 -35.74 -4.33
N ALA A 73 7.98 -36.37 -3.25
CA ALA A 73 7.93 -35.79 -1.91
C ALA A 73 8.64 -34.41 -1.82
N SER A 74 9.63 -34.18 -2.70
CA SER A 74 10.33 -32.89 -2.83
C SER A 74 9.45 -31.74 -3.34
N ALA A 75 8.33 -32.05 -4.03
CA ALA A 75 7.36 -31.06 -4.53
C ALA A 75 6.28 -30.71 -3.50
N LEU A 76 6.24 -31.40 -2.35
CA LEU A 76 5.31 -31.12 -1.28
C LEU A 76 5.81 -29.93 -0.46
N GLU A 77 4.95 -28.93 -0.31
CA GLU A 77 5.14 -27.91 0.73
C GLU A 77 4.91 -28.55 2.09
N ARG A 78 5.67 -28.11 3.10
CA ARG A 78 5.64 -28.70 4.45
C ARG A 78 5.59 -27.63 5.53
N SER A 79 4.93 -27.94 6.63
CA SER A 79 4.78 -27.03 7.77
C SER A 79 6.05 -26.90 8.62
N VAL A 80 7.03 -27.77 8.43
CA VAL A 80 8.28 -27.80 9.18
C VAL A 80 9.42 -28.35 8.31
N ASP A 81 10.59 -27.73 8.40
CA ASP A 81 11.84 -28.20 7.80
C ASP A 81 12.79 -28.81 8.84
N VAL A 82 12.91 -28.13 10.00
CA VAL A 82 13.75 -28.55 11.13
C VAL A 82 12.90 -28.48 12.40
N PHE A 83 13.01 -29.49 13.23
CA PHE A 83 12.31 -29.56 14.51
C PHE A 83 13.07 -28.76 15.58
N THR A 84 12.43 -27.72 16.11
CA THR A 84 13.06 -26.73 17.00
C THR A 84 12.69 -26.89 18.48
N SER A 85 11.73 -27.76 18.81
CA SER A 85 11.26 -27.96 20.19
C SER A 85 10.70 -29.36 20.41
N THR A 86 10.77 -29.82 21.64
CA THR A 86 10.22 -31.11 22.07
C THR A 86 8.70 -31.05 22.12
N GLN A 87 8.02 -31.88 21.35
CA GLN A 87 6.56 -32.00 21.35
C GLN A 87 6.09 -33.14 20.45
N THR A 88 4.84 -33.57 20.62
CA THR A 88 4.11 -34.26 19.55
C THR A 88 3.55 -33.20 18.61
N LYS A 89 3.86 -33.29 17.36
CA LYS A 89 3.52 -32.27 16.37
C LYS A 89 2.89 -32.89 15.14
N GLU A 90 1.86 -32.23 14.61
CA GLU A 90 1.31 -32.57 13.31
C GLU A 90 2.17 -31.93 12.20
N VAL A 91 2.73 -32.77 11.35
CA VAL A 91 3.39 -32.33 10.11
C VAL A 91 2.35 -32.23 9.01
N THR A 92 2.14 -31.06 8.48
CA THR A 92 1.21 -30.81 7.38
C THR A 92 1.97 -30.75 6.05
N LEU A 93 1.52 -31.54 5.11
CA LEU A 93 1.99 -31.56 3.71
C LEU A 93 0.95 -30.88 2.83
N ARG A 94 1.38 -30.10 1.83
CA ARG A 94 0.48 -29.37 0.93
C ARG A 94 0.95 -29.53 -0.52
N TYR A 95 -0.02 -29.60 -1.42
CA TYR A 95 0.20 -29.57 -2.86
C TYR A 95 -1.06 -29.06 -3.58
N ALA A 96 -0.93 -28.04 -4.43
CA ALA A 96 -2.03 -27.49 -5.22
C ALA A 96 -3.32 -27.19 -4.43
N GLY A 97 -3.17 -26.69 -3.18
CA GLY A 97 -4.30 -26.38 -2.28
C GLY A 97 -4.82 -27.57 -1.46
N LEU A 98 -4.37 -28.79 -1.73
CA LEU A 98 -4.70 -29.99 -0.96
C LEU A 98 -3.80 -30.12 0.26
N THR A 99 -4.31 -30.68 1.36
CA THR A 99 -3.57 -30.85 2.60
C THR A 99 -3.71 -32.25 3.18
N ALA A 100 -2.64 -32.78 3.77
CA ALA A 100 -2.64 -33.97 4.60
C ALA A 100 -1.72 -33.76 5.78
N SER A 101 -2.03 -34.41 6.90
CA SER A 101 -1.22 -34.27 8.12
C SER A 101 -0.97 -35.63 8.75
N TYR A 102 0.18 -35.77 9.45
CA TYR A 102 0.50 -36.95 10.21
C TYR A 102 1.29 -36.57 11.48
N PRO A 103 1.13 -37.30 12.59
CA PRO A 103 1.79 -36.98 13.84
C PRO A 103 3.25 -37.49 13.86
N VAL A 104 4.12 -36.66 14.44
CA VAL A 104 5.50 -37.04 14.78
C VAL A 104 5.78 -36.71 16.25
N THR A 105 6.69 -37.44 16.87
CA THR A 105 7.18 -37.17 18.22
C THR A 105 8.59 -36.60 18.11
N VAL A 106 8.83 -35.46 18.80
CA VAL A 106 10.14 -34.84 18.87
C VAL A 106 10.62 -34.86 20.30
N THR A 107 11.76 -35.49 20.54
CA THR A 107 12.44 -35.55 21.87
C THR A 107 13.60 -34.56 21.96
N ALA A 108 14.12 -34.35 23.15
CA ALA A 108 15.33 -33.55 23.32
C ALA A 108 16.51 -34.18 22.56
N ASN A 109 17.41 -33.31 22.09
CA ASN A 109 18.66 -33.80 21.49
C ASN A 109 19.67 -34.12 22.57
N ASP A 110 20.13 -35.35 22.63
CA ASP A 110 21.14 -35.86 23.57
C ASP A 110 22.46 -36.20 22.87
N ARG A 111 22.58 -35.96 21.58
CA ARG A 111 23.79 -36.22 20.78
C ARG A 111 24.88 -35.19 21.09
N VAL A 112 26.12 -35.62 21.01
CA VAL A 112 27.30 -34.76 21.19
C VAL A 112 27.95 -34.53 19.83
N ALA A 113 27.97 -33.29 19.39
CA ALA A 113 28.63 -32.91 18.12
C ALA A 113 30.15 -33.09 18.23
N THR A 114 30.75 -33.68 17.22
CA THR A 114 32.20 -33.81 17.07
C THR A 114 32.78 -32.90 16.00
N GLU A 115 31.89 -32.34 15.10
CA GLU A 115 32.27 -31.43 14.06
C GLU A 115 31.11 -30.48 13.70
N ILE A 116 31.45 -29.23 13.40
CA ILE A 116 30.54 -28.32 12.69
C ILE A 116 30.75 -28.53 11.19
N VAL A 117 29.76 -29.13 10.53
CA VAL A 117 29.84 -29.49 9.11
C VAL A 117 29.69 -28.24 8.22
N GLN A 118 28.67 -27.42 8.53
CA GLN A 118 28.34 -26.26 7.70
C GLN A 118 27.72 -25.14 8.53
N VAL A 119 28.02 -23.91 8.16
CA VAL A 119 27.33 -22.69 8.66
C VAL A 119 26.78 -21.96 7.44
N THR A 120 25.48 -21.71 7.44
CA THR A 120 24.79 -20.97 6.37
C THR A 120 24.08 -19.78 6.97
N ALA A 121 24.42 -18.56 6.52
CA ALA A 121 23.74 -17.32 6.92
C ALA A 121 22.49 -17.09 6.09
N ALA A 122 21.47 -16.47 6.70
CA ALA A 122 20.29 -16.02 6.00
C ALA A 122 20.66 -14.99 4.91
N GLN A 123 19.94 -15.05 3.79
CA GLN A 123 20.10 -14.09 2.69
C GLN A 123 19.37 -12.79 3.05
N LYS A 124 20.04 -11.90 3.77
CA LYS A 124 19.56 -10.57 4.11
C LYS A 124 20.67 -9.53 4.01
N LYS A 125 20.30 -8.25 4.01
CA LYS A 125 21.28 -7.16 4.07
C LYS A 125 21.88 -7.07 5.48
N TYR A 126 23.19 -6.99 5.53
CA TYR A 126 23.96 -6.65 6.74
C TYR A 126 24.69 -5.34 6.51
N TYR A 127 24.88 -4.59 7.57
CA TYR A 127 25.62 -3.33 7.55
C TYR A 127 26.84 -3.40 8.49
N ALA A 128 27.88 -2.70 8.14
CA ALA A 128 29.07 -2.59 8.99
C ALA A 128 28.70 -2.13 10.41
N GLY A 129 29.21 -2.82 11.40
CA GLY A 129 28.90 -2.61 12.82
C GLY A 129 27.69 -3.39 13.33
N ASP A 130 26.94 -4.11 12.47
CA ASP A 130 25.87 -5.00 12.91
C ASP A 130 26.43 -6.24 13.60
N THR A 131 25.58 -6.87 14.41
CA THR A 131 25.80 -8.22 14.90
C THR A 131 24.96 -9.19 14.09
N VAL A 132 25.50 -10.35 13.79
CA VAL A 132 24.72 -11.44 13.20
C VAL A 132 23.92 -12.12 14.31
N ASP A 133 22.59 -12.14 14.15
CA ASP A 133 21.72 -12.86 15.10
C ASP A 133 21.92 -14.38 14.90
N PRO A 134 22.15 -15.17 15.98
CA PRO A 134 22.18 -16.62 15.88
C PRO A 134 20.96 -17.23 15.18
N ALA A 135 19.77 -16.60 15.29
CA ALA A 135 18.57 -17.04 14.60
C ALA A 135 18.65 -16.92 13.07
N ASP A 136 19.58 -16.12 12.55
CA ASP A 136 19.84 -16.00 11.11
C ASP A 136 20.78 -17.06 10.56
N LEU A 137 21.30 -17.95 11.40
CA LEU A 137 22.23 -19.00 11.00
C LEU A 137 21.59 -20.39 11.06
N GLN A 138 21.92 -21.19 10.09
CA GLN A 138 21.76 -22.64 10.14
C GLN A 138 23.13 -23.27 10.36
N VAL A 139 23.32 -23.88 11.53
CA VAL A 139 24.59 -24.52 11.92
C VAL A 139 24.38 -26.03 11.93
N LEU A 140 24.89 -26.68 10.90
CA LEU A 140 24.82 -28.17 10.76
C LEU A 140 26.01 -28.79 11.43
N VAL A 141 25.77 -29.76 12.33
CA VAL A 141 26.79 -30.52 13.04
C VAL A 141 26.64 -32.03 12.83
N THR A 142 27.65 -32.77 13.22
CA THR A 142 27.65 -34.24 13.17
C THR A 142 28.37 -34.85 14.37
N ASP A 143 28.01 -36.08 14.75
CA ASP A 143 28.74 -36.97 15.63
C ASP A 143 29.59 -38.04 14.89
N GLY A 144 29.66 -37.89 13.56
CA GLY A 144 30.29 -38.86 12.66
C GLY A 144 29.35 -39.93 12.13
N LYS A 145 28.09 -40.01 12.62
CA LYS A 145 27.07 -40.97 12.18
C LYS A 145 25.83 -40.26 11.63
N GLU A 146 25.35 -39.25 12.35
CA GLU A 146 24.17 -38.49 12.04
C GLU A 146 24.49 -36.99 11.94
N GLN A 147 23.59 -36.23 11.33
CA GLN A 147 23.69 -34.79 11.22
C GLN A 147 22.41 -34.14 11.76
N TRP A 148 22.55 -32.99 12.42
CA TRP A 148 21.44 -32.18 12.91
C TRP A 148 21.81 -30.71 12.97
N TYR A 149 20.82 -29.84 13.13
CA TYR A 149 21.04 -28.40 13.29
C TYR A 149 21.10 -28.02 14.79
N LEU A 150 22.04 -27.17 15.14
CA LEU A 150 22.07 -26.53 16.46
C LEU A 150 20.98 -25.43 16.51
N MET A 151 20.37 -25.33 17.68
CA MET A 151 19.46 -24.20 17.95
C MET A 151 20.26 -22.93 18.26
N PRO A 152 19.69 -21.72 18.05
CA PRO A 152 20.38 -20.45 18.26
C PRO A 152 21.02 -20.25 19.64
N ALA A 153 20.46 -20.89 20.68
CA ALA A 153 21.01 -20.84 22.06
C ALA A 153 22.19 -21.78 22.29
N GLU A 154 22.50 -22.67 21.35
CA GLU A 154 23.54 -23.72 21.54
C GLU A 154 24.91 -23.31 21.00
N PHE A 155 25.01 -22.16 20.36
CA PHE A 155 26.28 -21.66 19.81
C PHE A 155 26.42 -20.16 20.01
N ALA A 156 27.65 -19.68 19.92
CA ALA A 156 27.98 -18.25 19.93
C ALA A 156 28.62 -17.85 18.61
N ILE A 157 28.50 -16.57 18.28
CA ILE A 157 29.13 -15.97 17.13
C ILE A 157 30.19 -14.97 17.60
N SER A 158 31.39 -15.02 17.06
CA SER A 158 32.47 -14.09 17.35
C SER A 158 32.96 -13.40 16.08
N GLY A 159 33.38 -12.14 16.24
CA GLY A 159 33.82 -11.26 15.19
C GLY A 159 32.92 -10.05 15.04
N THR A 160 33.37 -9.06 14.28
CA THR A 160 32.64 -7.80 14.01
C THR A 160 32.48 -7.62 12.52
N LEU A 161 31.28 -7.27 12.07
CA LEU A 161 31.03 -6.98 10.65
C LEU A 161 31.70 -5.66 10.26
N ALA A 162 32.61 -5.73 9.30
CA ALA A 162 33.18 -4.59 8.61
C ALA A 162 32.54 -4.45 7.20
N GLU A 163 32.69 -3.29 6.56
CA GLU A 163 32.31 -3.13 5.18
C GLU A 163 33.02 -4.14 4.27
N GLY A 164 32.27 -4.74 3.35
CA GLY A 164 32.73 -5.82 2.50
C GLY A 164 32.56 -7.19 3.15
N THR A 165 33.30 -8.19 2.66
CA THR A 165 33.21 -9.55 3.18
C THR A 165 34.04 -9.71 4.43
N THR A 166 33.39 -10.08 5.52
CA THR A 166 34.00 -10.34 6.82
C THR A 166 33.88 -11.82 7.19
N ASN A 167 34.96 -12.39 7.74
CA ASN A 167 34.95 -13.72 8.33
C ASN A 167 34.57 -13.64 9.80
N LEU A 168 33.50 -14.31 10.15
CA LEU A 168 33.02 -14.52 11.53
C LEU A 168 33.25 -15.99 11.92
N THR A 169 33.13 -16.29 13.19
CA THR A 169 33.31 -17.67 13.68
C THR A 169 32.13 -18.10 14.55
N VAL A 170 31.53 -19.23 14.22
CA VAL A 170 30.59 -19.95 15.08
C VAL A 170 31.38 -20.79 16.07
N GLN A 171 30.99 -20.78 17.35
CA GLN A 171 31.55 -21.56 18.42
C GLN A 171 30.47 -22.37 19.11
N HIS A 172 30.66 -23.69 19.23
CA HIS A 172 29.82 -24.61 19.97
C HIS A 172 30.72 -25.55 20.79
N ASN A 173 30.66 -25.46 22.13
CA ASN A 173 31.58 -26.15 23.02
C ASN A 173 33.06 -25.90 22.64
N SER A 174 33.81 -26.95 22.33
CA SER A 174 35.20 -26.87 21.86
C SER A 174 35.31 -26.74 20.33
N LEU A 175 34.21 -26.78 19.60
CA LEU A 175 34.18 -26.72 18.13
C LEU A 175 34.10 -25.29 17.68
N SER A 176 34.77 -24.99 16.57
CA SER A 176 34.65 -23.69 15.91
C SER A 176 34.67 -23.83 14.39
N LYS A 177 33.92 -22.97 13.70
CA LYS A 177 33.90 -22.92 12.24
C LYS A 177 33.77 -21.49 11.73
N PRO A 178 34.67 -21.04 10.83
CA PRO A 178 34.51 -19.75 10.18
C PRO A 178 33.38 -19.81 9.13
N PHE A 179 32.74 -18.65 8.94
CA PHE A 179 31.80 -18.38 7.86
C PHE A 179 31.94 -16.93 7.44
N SER A 180 31.51 -16.62 6.21
CA SER A 180 31.65 -15.28 5.66
C SER A 180 30.30 -14.61 5.49
N VAL A 181 30.23 -13.32 5.84
CA VAL A 181 29.08 -12.45 5.59
C VAL A 181 29.57 -11.20 4.90
N THR A 182 28.82 -10.74 3.90
CA THR A 182 29.09 -9.44 3.24
C THR A 182 28.18 -8.38 3.83
N ALA A 183 28.79 -7.29 4.31
CA ALA A 183 28.08 -6.14 4.86
C ALA A 183 28.29 -4.89 4.00
N GLU A 184 27.22 -4.12 3.85
CA GLU A 184 27.29 -2.78 3.25
C GLU A 184 27.79 -1.75 4.27
N LYS A 185 28.11 -0.53 3.80
CA LYS A 185 28.39 0.60 4.68
C LYS A 185 27.26 0.82 5.66
N ALA A 186 27.59 1.17 6.90
CA ALA A 186 26.60 1.49 7.92
C ALA A 186 25.67 2.62 7.46
N VAL A 187 24.36 2.41 7.60
CA VAL A 187 23.36 3.46 7.45
C VAL A 187 23.20 4.16 8.80
N THR A 188 23.32 5.48 8.82
CA THR A 188 23.28 6.29 10.05
C THR A 188 21.95 7.00 10.23
N SER A 189 21.27 7.34 9.14
CA SER A 189 19.95 8.00 9.16
C SER A 189 19.21 7.82 7.84
N LEU A 190 17.93 8.18 7.84
CA LEU A 190 17.16 8.40 6.62
C LEU A 190 16.92 9.89 6.42
N LYS A 191 16.77 10.29 5.17
CA LYS A 191 16.48 11.66 4.75
C LYS A 191 15.32 11.64 3.74
N LEU A 192 14.41 12.60 3.85
CA LEU A 192 13.38 12.85 2.85
C LEU A 192 13.81 13.97 1.92
N GLU A 193 13.81 13.69 0.64
CA GLU A 193 13.91 14.71 -0.40
C GLU A 193 12.52 15.01 -0.92
N GLN A 194 12.08 16.26 -0.73
CA GLN A 194 10.75 16.71 -1.06
C GLN A 194 10.81 17.60 -2.30
N GLY A 195 10.08 17.19 -3.33
CA GLY A 195 9.83 18.03 -4.52
C GLY A 195 8.72 19.05 -4.27
N ALA A 196 8.40 19.82 -5.29
CA ALA A 196 7.46 20.96 -5.18
C ALA A 196 6.00 20.53 -4.91
N ASN A 197 5.63 19.29 -5.25
CA ASN A 197 4.25 18.81 -5.17
C ASN A 197 4.04 17.73 -4.11
N VAL A 198 4.92 17.64 -3.11
CA VAL A 198 4.74 16.68 -2.01
C VAL A 198 3.45 16.96 -1.28
N LYS A 199 2.55 15.98 -1.24
CA LYS A 199 1.26 16.08 -0.57
C LYS A 199 1.44 15.93 0.94
N THR A 200 1.12 16.98 1.69
CA THR A 200 1.13 16.99 3.16
C THR A 200 -0.25 17.18 3.77
N GLN A 201 -1.26 17.47 2.95
CA GLN A 201 -2.66 17.54 3.36
C GLN A 201 -3.47 16.43 2.72
N TYR A 202 -4.22 15.72 3.53
CA TYR A 202 -5.11 14.63 3.16
C TYR A 202 -6.49 14.87 3.74
N PHE A 203 -7.51 14.31 3.08
CA PHE A 203 -8.85 14.20 3.67
C PHE A 203 -9.08 12.78 4.18
N LEU A 204 -10.01 12.63 5.12
CA LEU A 204 -10.42 11.31 5.58
C LEU A 204 -10.88 10.46 4.39
N GLY A 205 -10.23 9.32 4.20
CA GLY A 205 -10.47 8.40 3.09
C GLY A 205 -9.56 8.59 1.88
N ASP A 206 -8.72 9.62 1.86
CA ASP A 206 -7.71 9.76 0.81
C ASP A 206 -6.73 8.59 0.83
N ALA A 207 -6.31 8.17 -0.35
CA ALA A 207 -5.16 7.29 -0.50
C ALA A 207 -3.86 8.07 -0.24
N LEU A 208 -2.88 7.37 0.33
CA LEU A 208 -1.53 7.93 0.50
C LEU A 208 -0.92 8.23 -0.87
N ASP A 209 -0.45 9.45 -1.04
CA ASP A 209 0.26 9.93 -2.23
C ASP A 209 1.69 10.34 -1.84
N LEU A 210 2.66 9.66 -2.43
CA LEU A 210 4.09 9.90 -2.21
C LEU A 210 4.76 10.53 -3.45
N THR A 211 3.98 11.09 -4.36
CA THR A 211 4.51 11.77 -5.54
C THR A 211 5.46 12.89 -5.10
N ASP A 212 6.58 13.02 -5.80
CA ASP A 212 7.66 13.97 -5.49
C ASP A 212 8.35 13.77 -4.13
N LEU A 213 8.15 12.63 -3.46
CA LEU A 213 8.85 12.29 -2.22
C LEU A 213 9.84 11.15 -2.48
N THR A 214 11.11 11.39 -2.19
CA THR A 214 12.15 10.36 -2.26
C THR A 214 12.72 10.10 -0.87
N VAL A 215 12.73 8.83 -0.46
CA VAL A 215 13.38 8.39 0.78
C VAL A 215 14.82 8.01 0.45
N LYS A 216 15.78 8.61 1.12
CA LYS A 216 17.21 8.31 0.94
C LYS A 216 17.80 7.77 2.24
N GLN A 217 18.69 6.77 2.12
CA GLN A 217 19.58 6.39 3.20
C GLN A 217 20.82 7.28 3.20
N VAL A 218 21.27 7.69 4.38
CA VAL A 218 22.53 8.39 4.60
C VAL A 218 23.51 7.42 5.25
N ARG A 219 24.65 7.20 4.63
CA ARG A 219 25.66 6.27 5.10
C ARG A 219 26.70 6.98 6.01
N ALA A 220 27.49 6.19 6.72
CA ALA A 220 28.50 6.71 7.66
C ALA A 220 29.54 7.64 7.02
N ASP A 221 29.79 7.53 5.72
CA ASP A 221 30.67 8.41 4.95
C ASP A 221 29.95 9.66 4.41
N GLY A 222 28.68 9.87 4.76
CA GLY A 222 27.86 10.98 4.28
C GLY A 222 27.26 10.79 2.89
N THR A 223 27.50 9.66 2.23
CA THR A 223 26.87 9.37 0.93
C THR A 223 25.37 9.15 1.09
N GLU A 224 24.59 9.72 0.17
CA GLU A 224 23.14 9.56 0.10
C GLU A 224 22.78 8.64 -1.05
N GLN A 225 21.87 7.69 -0.82
CA GLN A 225 21.37 6.79 -1.85
C GLN A 225 19.85 6.65 -1.71
N PRO A 226 19.07 6.82 -2.80
CA PRO A 226 17.64 6.60 -2.77
C PRO A 226 17.32 5.14 -2.46
N LEU A 227 16.26 4.94 -1.68
CA LEU A 227 15.70 3.63 -1.36
C LEU A 227 14.51 3.32 -2.28
N THR A 228 14.37 2.06 -2.63
CA THR A 228 13.16 1.54 -3.29
C THR A 228 12.06 1.27 -2.26
N ALA A 229 10.80 1.21 -2.69
CA ALA A 229 9.64 1.08 -1.80
C ALA A 229 9.64 -0.22 -0.95
N ASP A 230 10.37 -1.24 -1.37
CA ASP A 230 10.54 -2.51 -0.65
C ASP A 230 11.64 -2.48 0.42
N GLU A 231 12.46 -1.43 0.46
CA GLU A 231 13.57 -1.27 1.41
C GLU A 231 13.17 -0.51 2.69
N TYR A 232 12.00 0.13 2.72
CA TYR A 232 11.49 0.81 3.92
C TYR A 232 10.01 0.46 4.17
N THR A 233 9.57 0.73 5.38
CA THR A 233 8.17 0.61 5.78
C THR A 233 7.60 1.99 6.09
N ILE A 234 6.28 2.15 5.87
CA ILE A 234 5.57 3.38 6.21
C ILE A 234 4.58 3.07 7.32
N SER A 235 4.57 3.91 8.35
CA SER A 235 3.56 3.88 9.40
C SER A 235 3.05 5.30 9.68
N VAL A 236 1.84 5.38 10.23
CA VAL A 236 1.21 6.64 10.63
C VAL A 236 1.32 6.78 12.14
N ILE A 237 1.85 7.90 12.58
CA ILE A 237 1.92 8.29 13.99
C ILE A 237 0.78 9.27 14.27
N ASP A 238 -0.12 8.90 15.17
CA ASP A 238 -1.25 9.71 15.63
C ASP A 238 -1.14 9.87 17.16
N GLY A 239 -0.54 10.95 17.60
CA GLY A 239 -0.15 11.13 19.00
C GLY A 239 0.81 10.05 19.48
N ALA A 240 0.39 9.23 20.45
CA ALA A 240 1.17 8.10 20.96
C ALA A 240 0.93 6.78 20.19
N SER A 241 -0.03 6.75 19.28
CA SER A 241 -0.41 5.56 18.52
C SER A 241 0.41 5.43 17.25
N VAL A 242 0.83 4.20 16.94
CA VAL A 242 1.48 3.84 15.68
C VAL A 242 0.57 2.86 14.96
N GLY A 243 0.20 3.18 13.73
CA GLY A 243 -0.66 2.32 12.90
C GLY A 243 -0.14 2.22 11.46
N GLY A 244 -0.74 1.35 10.67
CA GLY A 244 -0.50 1.29 9.24
C GLY A 244 -1.11 2.49 8.51
N ILE A 245 -0.88 2.57 7.19
CA ILE A 245 -1.40 3.66 6.34
C ILE A 245 -2.93 3.76 6.33
N GLU A 246 -3.63 2.68 6.66
CA GLU A 246 -5.08 2.66 6.82
C GLU A 246 -5.58 3.56 7.97
N THR A 247 -4.70 3.98 8.88
CA THR A 247 -5.05 4.91 9.97
C THR A 247 -5.23 6.35 9.49
N LEU A 248 -4.76 6.70 8.27
CA LEU A 248 -5.05 7.99 7.65
C LEU A 248 -6.55 8.23 7.47
N SER A 249 -7.31 7.18 7.23
CA SER A 249 -8.75 7.27 6.96
C SER A 249 -9.63 7.25 8.21
N LYS A 250 -9.07 7.11 9.42
CA LYS A 250 -9.85 6.91 10.66
C LYS A 250 -10.12 8.17 11.43
N THR A 251 -9.16 9.07 11.54
CA THR A 251 -9.26 10.30 12.36
C THR A 251 -8.65 11.49 11.66
N ALA A 252 -9.27 12.65 11.77
CA ALA A 252 -8.69 13.91 11.33
C ALA A 252 -7.68 14.45 12.37
N GLY A 253 -6.79 15.35 11.96
CA GLY A 253 -5.80 16.00 12.81
C GLY A 253 -4.37 15.90 12.25
N SER A 254 -3.45 16.51 12.99
CA SER A 254 -2.02 16.45 12.65
C SER A 254 -1.47 15.05 12.92
N LYS A 255 -0.75 14.51 11.98
CA LYS A 255 -0.14 13.16 12.03
C LYS A 255 1.27 13.23 11.47
N LYS A 256 2.02 12.14 11.62
CA LYS A 256 3.31 11.97 10.96
C LYS A 256 3.30 10.69 10.15
N LEU A 257 3.85 10.75 8.96
CA LEU A 257 4.28 9.57 8.22
C LEU A 257 5.70 9.23 8.64
N ARG A 258 5.89 8.05 9.23
CA ARG A 258 7.22 7.54 9.58
C ARG A 258 7.67 6.57 8.51
N PHE A 259 8.83 6.85 7.95
CA PHE A 259 9.56 6.00 7.00
C PHE A 259 10.70 5.35 7.76
N ALA A 260 10.64 4.04 7.93
CA ALA A 260 11.64 3.29 8.68
C ALA A 260 12.35 2.28 7.79
N LEU A 261 13.69 2.19 7.87
CA LEU A 261 14.46 1.19 7.14
C LEU A 261 13.98 -0.21 7.53
N LYS A 262 13.63 -1.03 6.54
CA LYS A 262 12.97 -2.33 6.77
C LYS A 262 13.79 -3.26 7.65
N ASP A 263 15.09 -3.35 7.40
CA ASP A 263 16.00 -4.23 8.13
C ASP A 263 16.50 -3.62 9.45
N LYS A 264 16.32 -2.30 9.64
CA LYS A 264 16.68 -1.55 10.85
C LYS A 264 15.60 -0.52 11.21
N PRO A 265 14.45 -0.92 11.75
CA PRO A 265 13.32 -0.01 12.01
C PRO A 265 13.62 1.11 13.01
N THR A 266 14.73 1.01 13.75
CA THR A 266 15.23 2.09 14.62
C THR A 266 15.82 3.26 13.84
N ILE A 267 16.18 3.07 12.56
CA ILE A 267 16.61 4.12 11.66
C ILE A 267 15.38 4.56 10.86
N TYR A 268 14.87 5.73 11.18
CA TYR A 268 13.67 6.28 10.54
C TYR A 268 13.76 7.78 10.34
N THR A 269 12.86 8.31 9.54
CA THR A 269 12.58 9.74 9.36
C THR A 269 11.09 9.97 9.29
N GLU A 270 10.63 11.19 9.52
CA GLU A 270 9.21 11.51 9.59
C GLU A 270 8.86 12.70 8.71
N LEU A 271 7.63 12.69 8.18
CA LEU A 271 6.98 13.78 7.47
C LEU A 271 5.72 14.18 8.22
N ASP A 272 5.61 15.44 8.60
CA ASP A 272 4.38 15.98 9.17
C ASP A 272 3.31 16.11 8.10
N ILE A 273 2.11 15.64 8.41
CA ILE A 273 0.93 15.73 7.56
C ILE A 273 -0.29 16.17 8.36
N THR A 274 -1.27 16.71 7.67
CA THR A 274 -2.57 17.03 8.26
C THR A 274 -3.66 16.24 7.55
N VAL A 275 -4.52 15.56 8.32
CA VAL A 275 -5.71 14.89 7.80
C VAL A 275 -6.92 15.73 8.17
N LEU A 276 -7.62 16.22 7.15
CA LEU A 276 -8.81 17.04 7.26
C LEU A 276 -10.08 16.20 7.18
N GLN A 277 -11.14 16.65 7.82
CA GLN A 277 -12.45 16.05 7.66
C GLN A 277 -13.24 16.83 6.61
N TYR A 278 -13.90 16.09 5.69
CA TYR A 278 -14.89 16.73 4.83
C TYR A 278 -16.09 17.22 5.66
N ILE A 279 -16.58 18.39 5.32
CA ILE A 279 -17.78 18.97 5.86
C ILE A 279 -18.91 18.69 4.88
N THR A 280 -19.94 17.94 5.29
CA THR A 280 -21.09 17.65 4.45
C THR A 280 -22.33 18.37 4.99
N SER A 281 -23.10 19.03 4.11
CA SER A 281 -24.36 19.68 4.45
C SER A 281 -25.34 19.54 3.29
N GLY A 282 -26.31 18.63 3.43
CA GLY A 282 -27.22 18.28 2.35
C GLY A 282 -26.46 17.79 1.10
N PRO A 283 -26.70 18.41 -0.07
CA PRO A 283 -26.04 18.03 -1.31
C PRO A 283 -24.60 18.53 -1.46
N PHE A 284 -24.11 19.30 -0.49
CA PHE A 284 -22.83 19.98 -0.54
C PHE A 284 -21.77 19.26 0.27
N ARG A 285 -20.58 19.14 -0.29
CA ARG A 285 -19.37 18.69 0.36
C ARG A 285 -18.33 19.81 0.32
N PHE A 286 -17.80 20.16 1.47
CA PHE A 286 -16.83 21.25 1.62
C PHE A 286 -15.52 20.72 2.16
N GLU A 287 -14.44 21.39 1.83
CA GLU A 287 -13.10 21.20 2.36
C GLU A 287 -12.76 22.36 3.30
N ALA A 288 -12.40 22.04 4.54
CA ALA A 288 -11.93 23.06 5.48
C ALA A 288 -10.59 23.66 5.01
N VAL A 289 -10.44 24.97 5.18
CA VAL A 289 -9.15 25.64 4.97
C VAL A 289 -8.35 25.54 6.26
N GLU A 290 -7.16 24.95 6.17
CA GLU A 290 -6.32 24.65 7.33
C GLU A 290 -6.05 25.91 8.20
N GLY A 291 -6.14 25.73 9.52
CA GLY A 291 -5.88 26.79 10.50
C GLY A 291 -6.94 27.88 10.55
N THR A 292 -8.08 27.70 9.86
CA THR A 292 -9.15 28.70 9.79
C THR A 292 -10.53 28.08 10.07
N THR A 293 -11.54 28.92 10.24
CA THR A 293 -12.96 28.53 10.19
C THR A 293 -13.59 28.86 8.84
N GLN A 294 -12.82 28.68 7.76
CA GLN A 294 -13.29 28.84 6.38
C GLN A 294 -13.36 27.46 5.69
N CYS A 295 -14.22 27.37 4.68
CA CYS A 295 -14.31 26.19 3.84
C CYS A 295 -14.60 26.55 2.39
N VAL A 296 -14.27 25.64 1.50
CA VAL A 296 -14.46 25.73 0.05
C VAL A 296 -15.38 24.61 -0.38
N LEU A 297 -16.40 24.91 -1.20
CA LEU A 297 -17.24 23.88 -1.81
C LEU A 297 -16.39 23.00 -2.74
N SER A 298 -16.27 21.70 -2.45
CA SER A 298 -15.50 20.75 -3.25
C SER A 298 -16.37 19.93 -4.18
N SER A 299 -17.60 19.61 -3.81
CA SER A 299 -18.53 18.94 -4.70
C SER A 299 -20.00 19.20 -4.34
N TYR A 300 -20.85 19.14 -5.38
CA TYR A 300 -22.31 19.18 -5.30
C TYR A 300 -22.86 17.87 -5.86
N ASP A 301 -23.72 17.20 -5.08
CA ASP A 301 -24.41 15.98 -5.48
C ASP A 301 -25.90 16.29 -5.75
N PRO A 302 -26.33 16.35 -7.02
CA PRO A 302 -27.71 16.66 -7.37
C PRO A 302 -28.71 15.61 -6.88
N THR A 303 -28.26 14.38 -6.63
CA THR A 303 -29.16 13.29 -6.15
C THR A 303 -29.60 13.48 -4.70
N LEU A 304 -28.85 14.25 -3.92
CA LEU A 304 -29.15 14.63 -2.56
C LEU A 304 -29.85 16.00 -2.44
N GLY A 305 -30.02 16.68 -3.58
CA GLY A 305 -30.70 17.98 -3.67
C GLY A 305 -32.22 17.87 -3.58
N THR A 306 -32.90 19.01 -3.47
CA THR A 306 -34.36 19.11 -3.36
C THR A 306 -35.10 18.87 -4.68
N GLY A 307 -34.37 18.58 -5.79
CA GLY A 307 -34.92 18.51 -7.14
C GLY A 307 -35.18 19.87 -7.78
N SER A 308 -34.85 20.97 -7.08
CA SER A 308 -34.92 22.34 -7.65
C SER A 308 -33.76 22.55 -8.62
N SER A 309 -34.04 23.24 -9.75
CA SER A 309 -33.01 23.70 -10.68
C SER A 309 -32.22 24.90 -10.15
N LEU A 310 -32.72 25.57 -9.11
CA LEU A 310 -32.01 26.60 -8.34
C LEU A 310 -31.24 25.95 -7.19
N VAL A 311 -29.94 26.14 -7.19
CA VAL A 311 -29.02 25.73 -6.10
C VAL A 311 -28.63 26.94 -5.28
N GLU A 312 -28.97 26.93 -4.00
CA GLU A 312 -28.59 27.96 -3.04
C GLU A 312 -27.41 27.49 -2.19
N LEU A 313 -26.24 28.14 -2.35
CA LEU A 313 -25.08 27.86 -1.51
C LEU A 313 -25.29 28.50 -0.13
N PRO A 314 -25.05 27.76 0.96
CA PRO A 314 -25.11 28.32 2.29
C PRO A 314 -23.94 29.29 2.55
N GLU A 315 -24.17 30.35 3.29
CA GLU A 315 -23.11 31.26 3.74
C GLU A 315 -22.17 30.61 4.76
N THR A 316 -22.73 29.73 5.60
CA THR A 316 -21.99 28.99 6.62
C THR A 316 -22.49 27.56 6.75
N VAL A 317 -21.62 26.66 7.22
CA VAL A 317 -21.94 25.27 7.53
C VAL A 317 -21.39 24.92 8.91
N THR A 318 -22.16 24.16 9.71
CA THR A 318 -21.76 23.79 11.07
C THR A 318 -21.61 22.27 11.18
N VAL A 319 -20.42 21.80 11.59
CA VAL A 319 -20.12 20.38 11.83
C VAL A 319 -19.31 20.25 13.13
N GLY A 320 -19.73 19.31 13.99
CA GLY A 320 -19.04 19.08 15.26
C GLY A 320 -19.00 20.27 16.21
N GLY A 321 -19.99 21.19 16.11
CA GLY A 321 -20.04 22.43 16.92
C GLY A 321 -19.16 23.57 16.39
N VAL A 322 -18.44 23.35 15.26
CA VAL A 322 -17.66 24.40 14.60
C VAL A 322 -18.43 24.92 13.40
N THR A 323 -18.59 26.25 13.29
CA THR A 323 -19.21 26.93 12.16
C THR A 323 -18.14 27.41 11.20
N TYR A 324 -18.22 26.96 9.96
CA TYR A 324 -17.31 27.33 8.88
C TYR A 324 -18.00 28.30 7.93
N THR A 325 -17.29 29.33 7.50
CA THR A 325 -17.75 30.27 6.49
C THR A 325 -17.37 29.76 5.10
N VAL A 326 -18.32 29.70 4.17
CA VAL A 326 -18.07 29.28 2.78
C VAL A 326 -17.43 30.44 2.01
N THR A 327 -16.16 30.30 1.64
CA THR A 327 -15.38 31.38 1.02
C THR A 327 -14.97 31.10 -0.42
N GLY A 328 -15.20 29.88 -0.92
CA GLY A 328 -14.78 29.54 -2.28
C GLY A 328 -15.53 28.37 -2.87
N ILE A 329 -15.36 28.21 -4.17
CA ILE A 329 -15.85 27.09 -4.97
C ILE A 329 -14.67 26.48 -5.74
N ALA A 330 -14.38 25.21 -5.49
CA ALA A 330 -13.26 24.49 -6.09
C ALA A 330 -13.50 24.17 -7.57
N SER A 331 -12.42 23.82 -8.26
CA SER A 331 -12.51 23.30 -9.62
C SER A 331 -13.39 22.04 -9.66
N ASN A 332 -14.23 21.94 -10.69
CA ASN A 332 -15.14 20.80 -10.89
C ASN A 332 -16.16 20.58 -9.77
N ALA A 333 -16.41 21.55 -8.89
CA ALA A 333 -17.33 21.39 -7.77
C ALA A 333 -18.75 20.95 -8.21
N PHE A 334 -19.18 21.32 -9.40
CA PHE A 334 -20.47 20.94 -9.99
C PHE A 334 -20.36 19.92 -11.11
N ALA A 335 -19.27 19.14 -11.16
CA ALA A 335 -19.07 18.16 -12.26
C ALA A 335 -20.20 17.13 -12.37
N GLY A 336 -20.82 16.74 -11.24
CA GLY A 336 -21.95 15.82 -11.20
C GLY A 336 -23.32 16.44 -11.55
N ALA A 337 -23.41 17.76 -11.65
CA ALA A 337 -24.69 18.45 -11.80
C ALA A 337 -25.30 18.35 -13.22
N GLY A 338 -24.45 18.29 -14.25
CA GLY A 338 -24.91 18.25 -15.66
C GLY A 338 -25.89 19.37 -15.97
N GLY A 339 -26.94 19.06 -16.71
CA GLY A 339 -28.01 20.02 -17.07
C GLY A 339 -29.07 20.21 -15.97
N SER A 340 -28.92 19.65 -14.77
CA SER A 340 -29.92 19.74 -13.70
C SER A 340 -29.97 21.12 -13.01
N VAL A 341 -28.91 21.91 -13.15
CA VAL A 341 -28.80 23.26 -12.54
C VAL A 341 -28.94 24.32 -13.62
N ASP A 342 -29.98 25.15 -13.50
CA ASP A 342 -30.21 26.33 -14.36
C ASP A 342 -29.94 27.66 -13.66
N SER A 343 -29.92 27.63 -12.33
CA SER A 343 -29.74 28.81 -11.49
C SER A 343 -28.90 28.51 -10.26
N VAL A 344 -28.05 29.43 -9.84
CA VAL A 344 -27.28 29.35 -8.62
C VAL A 344 -27.32 30.63 -7.84
N SER A 345 -27.49 30.56 -6.52
CA SER A 345 -27.37 31.69 -5.61
C SER A 345 -26.08 31.58 -4.80
N LEU A 346 -25.22 32.58 -4.92
CA LEU A 346 -23.92 32.66 -4.27
C LEU A 346 -23.98 33.60 -3.06
N PRO A 347 -23.57 33.15 -1.86
CA PRO A 347 -23.50 34.02 -0.71
C PRO A 347 -22.33 35.01 -0.85
N LYS A 348 -22.48 36.19 -0.25
CA LYS A 348 -21.46 37.27 -0.28
C LYS A 348 -20.09 36.89 0.29
N THR A 349 -20.03 35.78 1.04
CA THR A 349 -18.78 35.25 1.60
C THR A 349 -17.90 34.53 0.59
N VAL A 350 -18.47 34.13 -0.56
CA VAL A 350 -17.69 33.51 -1.63
C VAL A 350 -16.88 34.56 -2.37
N THR A 351 -15.56 34.50 -2.22
CA THR A 351 -14.59 35.43 -2.83
C THR A 351 -13.72 34.77 -3.87
N SER A 352 -13.80 33.44 -4.06
CA SER A 352 -13.00 32.72 -5.03
C SER A 352 -13.81 31.64 -5.75
N ILE A 353 -13.83 31.69 -7.09
CA ILE A 353 -14.47 30.66 -7.93
C ILE A 353 -13.41 30.16 -8.91
N ARG A 354 -13.03 28.89 -8.76
CA ARG A 354 -11.95 28.28 -9.52
C ARG A 354 -12.41 27.90 -10.93
N LYS A 355 -11.43 27.76 -11.82
CA LYS A 355 -11.62 27.27 -13.17
C LYS A 355 -12.44 25.95 -13.15
N ASP A 356 -13.30 25.76 -14.13
CA ASP A 356 -14.16 24.59 -14.32
C ASP A 356 -15.20 24.33 -13.21
N ALA A 357 -15.39 25.24 -12.26
CA ALA A 357 -16.32 25.06 -11.13
C ALA A 357 -17.74 24.69 -11.56
N PHE A 358 -18.28 25.38 -12.58
CA PHE A 358 -19.65 25.23 -13.10
C PHE A 358 -19.72 24.75 -14.56
N THR A 359 -18.62 24.41 -15.21
CA THR A 359 -18.63 24.11 -16.67
C THR A 359 -19.53 22.93 -17.02
N ALA A 360 -19.77 21.99 -16.12
CA ALA A 360 -20.70 20.90 -16.33
C ALA A 360 -22.18 21.33 -16.26
N CYS A 361 -22.50 22.49 -15.68
CA CYS A 361 -23.86 23.01 -15.59
C CYS A 361 -24.29 23.64 -16.91
N THR A 362 -24.49 22.83 -17.94
CA THR A 362 -24.73 23.30 -19.33
C THR A 362 -26.02 24.15 -19.50
N ASN A 363 -26.94 24.11 -18.56
CA ASN A 363 -28.17 24.88 -18.51
C ASN A 363 -28.12 26.09 -17.58
N LEU A 364 -26.98 26.39 -16.93
CA LEU A 364 -26.86 27.49 -15.96
C LEU A 364 -26.97 28.83 -16.63
N LYS A 365 -28.13 29.46 -16.51
CA LYS A 365 -28.44 30.78 -17.09
C LYS A 365 -28.46 31.89 -16.07
N ASN A 366 -28.81 31.61 -14.82
CA ASN A 366 -29.01 32.63 -13.81
C ASN A 366 -28.05 32.48 -12.65
N VAL A 367 -27.28 33.52 -12.36
CA VAL A 367 -26.38 33.55 -11.21
C VAL A 367 -26.80 34.72 -10.31
N TYR A 368 -27.27 34.40 -9.11
CA TYR A 368 -27.70 35.40 -8.12
C TYR A 368 -26.54 35.73 -7.17
N MET A 369 -26.14 37.00 -7.19
CA MET A 369 -25.11 37.59 -6.31
C MET A 369 -25.67 38.82 -5.60
N THR A 370 -26.94 38.78 -5.25
CA THR A 370 -27.70 39.91 -4.71
C THR A 370 -27.31 40.31 -3.29
N GLY A 371 -26.59 39.43 -2.60
CA GLY A 371 -26.06 39.74 -1.25
C GLY A 371 -24.74 40.51 -1.23
N TYR A 372 -24.09 40.68 -2.39
CA TYR A 372 -22.81 41.38 -2.50
C TYR A 372 -23.03 42.90 -2.47
N SER A 373 -22.33 43.60 -1.55
CA SER A 373 -22.29 45.08 -1.51
C SER A 373 -21.09 45.66 -2.28
N SER A 374 -20.09 44.79 -2.61
CA SER A 374 -18.95 45.12 -3.45
C SER A 374 -18.49 43.82 -4.16
N LEU A 375 -17.90 43.95 -5.32
CA LEU A 375 -17.22 42.87 -6.05
C LEU A 375 -15.69 42.89 -5.82
N ASP A 376 -15.20 43.85 -5.02
CA ASP A 376 -13.79 43.91 -4.67
C ASP A 376 -13.36 42.68 -3.91
N GLY A 377 -12.25 42.07 -4.32
CA GLY A 377 -11.74 40.83 -3.74
C GLY A 377 -12.39 39.55 -4.29
N LEU A 378 -13.44 39.64 -5.11
CA LEU A 378 -13.98 38.48 -5.81
C LEU A 378 -13.07 38.09 -6.98
N THR A 379 -12.60 36.86 -6.97
CA THR A 379 -11.82 36.27 -8.07
C THR A 379 -12.65 35.19 -8.76
N VAL A 380 -12.95 35.38 -10.03
CA VAL A 380 -13.58 34.37 -10.87
C VAL A 380 -12.56 33.97 -11.95
N GLU A 381 -12.06 32.73 -11.87
CA GLU A 381 -11.08 32.25 -12.84
C GLU A 381 -11.71 32.06 -14.23
N ALA A 382 -10.93 32.31 -15.27
CA ALA A 382 -11.37 32.13 -16.66
C ALA A 382 -11.82 30.67 -16.89
N GLY A 383 -13.02 30.48 -17.45
CA GLY A 383 -13.61 29.14 -17.64
C GLY A 383 -14.28 28.55 -16.41
N ALA A 384 -14.52 29.33 -15.35
CA ALA A 384 -15.25 28.84 -14.16
C ALA A 384 -16.73 28.51 -14.48
N PHE A 385 -17.34 29.21 -15.41
CA PHE A 385 -18.74 29.06 -15.80
C PHE A 385 -18.88 28.52 -17.23
N PRO A 386 -20.01 27.85 -17.57
CA PRO A 386 -20.28 27.40 -18.91
C PRO A 386 -20.54 28.61 -19.83
N THR A 387 -20.24 28.46 -21.12
CA THR A 387 -20.65 29.42 -22.13
C THR A 387 -22.11 29.13 -22.54
N VAL A 388 -23.03 30.00 -22.13
CA VAL A 388 -24.46 29.85 -22.40
C VAL A 388 -25.00 31.09 -23.10
N SER A 389 -25.99 30.92 -23.98
CA SER A 389 -26.68 32.07 -24.61
C SER A 389 -27.69 32.65 -23.62
N GLY A 390 -27.63 34.00 -23.45
CA GLY A 390 -28.55 34.73 -22.57
C GLY A 390 -28.30 34.50 -21.10
N GLY A 391 -27.05 34.18 -20.68
CA GLY A 391 -26.68 34.09 -19.28
C GLY A 391 -26.79 35.46 -18.57
N LEU A 392 -27.38 35.44 -17.37
CA LEU A 392 -27.62 36.64 -16.56
C LEU A 392 -26.96 36.50 -15.19
N VAL A 393 -26.33 37.57 -14.72
CA VAL A 393 -25.90 37.72 -13.33
C VAL A 393 -26.70 38.82 -12.67
N TYR A 394 -27.37 38.45 -11.56
CA TYR A 394 -28.20 39.39 -10.80
C TYR A 394 -27.39 39.94 -9.63
N LEU A 395 -27.14 41.24 -9.66
CA LEU A 395 -26.41 41.95 -8.63
C LEU A 395 -27.38 42.75 -7.75
N ALA A 396 -26.88 43.19 -6.54
CA ALA A 396 -27.56 44.15 -5.71
C ALA A 396 -27.77 45.47 -6.47
N ALA A 397 -28.85 46.19 -6.16
CA ALA A 397 -29.27 47.40 -6.88
C ALA A 397 -28.17 48.48 -6.97
N GLU A 398 -27.37 48.63 -5.91
CA GLU A 398 -26.25 49.57 -5.81
C GLU A 398 -25.06 49.25 -6.72
N LEU A 399 -24.96 48.00 -7.18
CA LEU A 399 -23.90 47.57 -8.11
C LEU A 399 -24.32 47.62 -9.59
N ILE A 400 -25.62 47.81 -9.86
CA ILE A 400 -26.15 47.89 -11.22
C ILE A 400 -25.69 49.20 -11.88
N GLY A 401 -25.07 49.07 -13.03
CA GLY A 401 -24.56 50.21 -13.81
C GLY A 401 -23.20 50.76 -13.36
N THR A 402 -22.66 50.26 -12.23
CA THR A 402 -21.32 50.64 -11.76
C THR A 402 -20.29 49.59 -11.93
N ALA A 403 -20.70 48.30 -12.04
CA ALA A 403 -19.81 47.17 -12.18
C ALA A 403 -19.99 46.48 -13.54
N ASN A 404 -18.90 46.03 -14.12
CA ASN A 404 -18.91 45.05 -15.20
C ASN A 404 -19.36 43.69 -14.66
N SER A 405 -19.88 42.82 -15.52
CA SER A 405 -20.21 41.46 -15.13
C SER A 405 -18.97 40.77 -14.53
N PRO A 406 -19.06 40.23 -13.31
CA PRO A 406 -17.97 39.48 -12.71
C PRO A 406 -17.79 38.11 -13.39
N ILE A 407 -18.75 37.68 -14.22
CA ILE A 407 -18.76 36.38 -14.89
C ILE A 407 -18.63 36.62 -16.39
N PRO A 408 -17.53 36.23 -17.03
CA PRO A 408 -17.36 36.39 -18.49
C PRO A 408 -18.49 35.70 -19.26
N GLY A 409 -19.09 36.44 -20.21
CA GLY A 409 -20.17 35.95 -21.06
C GLY A 409 -21.59 36.07 -20.47
N TYR A 410 -21.73 36.54 -19.24
CA TYR A 410 -23.01 36.82 -18.59
C TYR A 410 -23.29 38.32 -18.59
N THR A 411 -24.56 38.68 -18.73
CA THR A 411 -25.01 40.09 -18.71
C THR A 411 -25.51 40.46 -17.31
N VAL A 412 -25.16 41.65 -16.81
CA VAL A 412 -25.67 42.15 -15.52
C VAL A 412 -27.17 42.48 -15.67
N ALA A 413 -27.96 41.99 -14.71
CA ALA A 413 -29.41 42.26 -14.63
C ALA A 413 -29.78 42.66 -13.19
N GLY A 414 -30.84 43.44 -13.05
CA GLY A 414 -31.49 43.73 -11.76
C GLY A 414 -32.64 42.76 -11.49
N LEU A 415 -32.99 42.58 -10.20
CA LEU A 415 -34.11 41.72 -9.83
C LEU A 415 -35.47 42.17 -10.38
N GLU A 416 -35.60 43.46 -10.74
CA GLU A 416 -36.85 44.01 -11.27
C GLU A 416 -37.18 43.52 -12.70
N ALA A 417 -36.25 42.84 -13.38
CA ALA A 417 -36.40 42.30 -14.72
C ALA A 417 -37.26 41.01 -14.82
N GLN A 418 -37.71 40.47 -13.70
CA GLN A 418 -38.50 39.21 -13.69
C GLN A 418 -40.02 39.40 -13.57
N VAL A 419 -40.52 40.61 -13.63
CA VAL A 419 -41.98 40.86 -13.62
C VAL A 419 -42.42 41.33 -15.00
N GLN A 420 -42.34 40.45 -16.01
CA GLN A 420 -43.09 40.54 -17.28
C GLN A 420 -43.48 39.17 -17.77
#